data_32e3f1334b946893f3f10da882848847
#
_entry.id   32e3f1334b946893f3f10da882848847
#
_cell.length_a   1.000
_cell.length_b   1.000
_cell.length_c   1.000
_cell.angle_alpha   90.00
_cell.angle_beta   90.00
_cell.angle_gamma   90.00
#
_symmetry.space_group_name_H-M   'P 1'
#
loop_
_entity.id
_entity.type
_entity.pdbx_description
1 polymer ?
#
loop_
_entity_poly.entity_id
_entity_poly.type
_entity_poly.pdbx_seq_one_letter_code
_entity_poly.pdbx_strand_id
1 'polypeptide(L)'
;MALPPEMGSFAQDFIGVKRNGFTVSIDQNTMKRLSLCFLLFLPTVLTAQVFDNVSEIATPVGINAMEPALFGIAGGSIIMSWTEPDGTGFAVKTATLQGGNWSRPVTITTSNSLFVNWADFPTVAAFNDGTLAVSWLQENTNIPYAYDINIALSSDAGQTWGSPIVPHDDQSTRQHGFLTLLPTERDEMIAVWLDAREYNSQSPGDSFGNAVQLRSTTIGKDGTLGKDIPLDLRACSCCQTSAAITEDGTVLIAYRDRTADEIRDISIVRRHNGIWSGPVNVHADGWEISGCPVNGPAIDAQATDAVVAWFTGADNIATIKVAFSEDSGVTFGPAFQVDSGEGVGRVDTLMLATGEALISWVEWTSDGEVLMLCRATKNDGCVARQTITEHAAAGSFNFPKLARSGDTIYLAWTQPIDSKVGFSTIRMVAFDLSD
;
A
#
# COMPACT_ATOMS: atom_id res chain seq x y z
N MET A 1 -11.71 16.56 14.38
CA MET A 1 -13.10 16.07 14.50
C MET A 1 -13.00 14.59 14.86
N ALA A 2 -13.56 14.17 15.99
CA ALA A 2 -13.43 12.78 16.42
C ALA A 2 -14.10 11.84 15.41
N LEU A 3 -13.46 10.73 15.06
CA LEU A 3 -14.05 9.64 14.30
C LEU A 3 -15.37 9.22 14.96
N PRO A 4 -16.42 8.86 14.19
CA PRO A 4 -17.62 8.29 14.76
C PRO A 4 -17.26 7.05 15.58
N PRO A 5 -17.87 6.85 16.77
CA PRO A 5 -17.46 5.80 17.72
C PRO A 5 -17.61 4.36 17.21
N GLU A 6 -18.21 4.16 16.06
CA GLU A 6 -18.43 2.83 15.49
C GLU A 6 -17.23 2.27 14.68
N MET A 7 -16.29 3.11 14.24
CA MET A 7 -15.09 2.62 13.50
C MET A 7 -13.90 2.29 14.41
N GLY A 8 -13.89 2.81 15.64
CA GLY A 8 -12.85 2.48 16.63
C GLY A 8 -13.00 1.09 17.26
N SER A 9 -14.19 0.49 17.19
CA SER A 9 -14.47 -0.83 17.78
C SER A 9 -14.15 -2.00 16.84
N PHE A 10 -14.25 -1.80 15.53
CA PHE A 10 -14.00 -2.89 14.56
C PHE A 10 -12.53 -3.28 14.42
N ALA A 11 -11.60 -2.37 14.67
CA ALA A 11 -10.16 -2.69 14.63
C ALA A 11 -9.68 -3.41 15.91
N GLN A 12 -10.42 -3.31 17.02
CA GLN A 12 -10.06 -3.94 18.29
C GLN A 12 -10.64 -5.35 18.49
N ASP A 13 -11.74 -5.69 17.82
CA ASP A 13 -12.41 -6.97 18.01
C ASP A 13 -11.77 -8.14 17.22
N PHE A 14 -10.83 -7.87 16.29
CA PHE A 14 -10.13 -8.92 15.54
C PHE A 14 -8.85 -9.44 16.19
N ILE A 15 -8.40 -8.89 17.32
CA ILE A 15 -7.23 -9.39 18.07
C ILE A 15 -7.71 -10.10 19.35
N GLY A 16 -8.61 -11.06 19.18
CA GLY A 16 -9.07 -11.94 20.25
C GLY A 16 -8.23 -13.22 20.41
N VAL A 17 -6.90 -13.13 20.39
CA VAL A 17 -6.06 -14.25 20.78
C VAL A 17 -6.03 -14.36 22.30
N LYS A 18 -6.81 -15.28 22.86
CA LYS A 18 -6.72 -15.64 24.28
C LYS A 18 -5.32 -16.15 24.60
N ARG A 19 -4.57 -15.40 25.38
CA ARG A 19 -3.33 -15.88 26.01
C ARG A 19 -3.66 -17.01 26.98
N ASN A 20 -3.41 -18.25 26.59
CA ASN A 20 -3.32 -19.35 27.54
C ASN A 20 -1.97 -19.28 28.25
N GLY A 21 -1.97 -18.68 29.42
CA GLY A 21 -0.81 -18.66 30.30
C GLY A 21 -0.49 -20.07 30.79
N PHE A 22 0.59 -20.65 30.29
CA PHE A 22 1.23 -21.81 30.95
C PHE A 22 2.15 -21.29 32.07
N THR A 23 1.69 -21.42 33.29
CA THR A 23 2.54 -21.25 34.48
C THR A 23 3.32 -22.55 34.68
N VAL A 24 4.61 -22.55 34.38
CA VAL A 24 5.53 -23.60 34.79
C VAL A 24 6.00 -23.30 36.21
N SER A 25 5.55 -24.07 37.17
CA SER A 25 6.04 -24.07 38.56
C SER A 25 7.39 -24.79 38.60
N ILE A 26 8.45 -24.03 38.83
CA ILE A 26 9.79 -24.59 39.08
C ILE A 26 9.94 -24.87 40.58
N ASP A 27 10.06 -26.14 40.93
CA ASP A 27 10.34 -26.62 42.30
C ASP A 27 11.79 -26.27 42.71
N GLN A 28 11.91 -25.54 43.82
CA GLN A 28 13.17 -25.04 44.39
C GLN A 28 13.83 -26.08 45.30
N ASN A 29 14.17 -27.26 44.82
CA ASN A 29 15.04 -28.13 45.63
C ASN A 29 15.86 -29.08 44.76
N THR A 30 16.97 -28.59 44.24
CA THR A 30 18.21 -29.41 44.03
C THR A 30 19.37 -28.50 43.57
N MET A 31 19.94 -27.73 44.45
CA MET A 31 21.26 -27.13 44.24
C MET A 31 22.29 -27.91 45.06
N LYS A 32 23.06 -28.78 44.42
CA LYS A 32 24.44 -29.07 44.89
C LYS A 32 25.35 -29.49 43.73
N ARG A 33 26.25 -28.57 43.39
CA ARG A 33 27.60 -28.77 42.87
C ARG A 33 27.80 -29.52 41.55
N LEU A 34 28.02 -28.73 40.49
CA LEU A 34 29.15 -28.93 39.55
C LEU A 34 29.46 -27.61 38.85
N SER A 35 30.54 -26.93 39.28
CA SER A 35 31.14 -25.84 38.54
C SER A 35 31.85 -26.44 37.33
N LEU A 36 31.19 -26.35 36.18
CA LEU A 36 31.85 -26.54 34.87
C LEU A 36 31.64 -25.25 34.05
N CYS A 37 32.70 -24.49 33.90
CA CYS A 37 32.71 -23.31 33.01
C CYS A 37 32.44 -23.77 31.57
N PHE A 38 31.17 -23.80 31.17
CA PHE A 38 30.78 -23.79 29.79
C PHE A 38 30.72 -22.29 29.36
N LEU A 39 31.75 -21.82 28.67
CA LEU A 39 31.67 -20.63 27.85
C LEU A 39 30.62 -20.92 26.75
N LEU A 40 29.37 -20.57 27.04
CA LEU A 40 28.34 -20.46 26.02
C LEU A 40 28.77 -19.35 25.03
N PHE A 41 29.41 -19.74 23.94
CA PHE A 41 29.40 -18.95 22.74
C PHE A 41 27.94 -18.90 22.27
N LEU A 42 27.17 -17.94 22.73
CA LEU A 42 25.95 -17.52 22.06
C LEU A 42 26.41 -16.99 20.68
N PRO A 43 26.00 -17.61 19.58
CA PRO A 43 26.19 -16.99 18.30
C PRO A 43 25.42 -15.68 18.37
N THR A 44 26.11 -14.56 18.36
CA THR A 44 25.51 -13.28 17.99
C THR A 44 25.07 -13.49 16.54
N VAL A 45 23.77 -13.71 16.35
CA VAL A 45 23.15 -13.60 15.05
C VAL A 45 23.35 -12.11 14.69
N LEU A 46 24.40 -11.80 13.95
CA LEU A 46 24.48 -10.53 13.24
C LEU A 46 23.27 -10.56 12.29
N THR A 47 22.22 -9.88 12.65
CA THR A 47 21.18 -9.53 11.68
C THR A 47 21.87 -8.60 10.68
N ALA A 48 22.14 -9.11 9.49
CA ALA A 48 22.63 -8.28 8.41
C ALA A 48 21.63 -7.13 8.22
N GLN A 49 22.11 -5.89 8.32
CA GLN A 49 21.30 -4.72 7.98
C GLN A 49 20.97 -4.83 6.49
N VAL A 50 19.76 -4.48 6.11
CA VAL A 50 19.34 -4.45 4.69
C VAL A 50 20.12 -3.35 3.96
N PHE A 51 20.42 -2.23 4.68
CA PHE A 51 21.12 -1.07 4.17
C PHE A 51 21.98 -0.45 5.26
N ASP A 52 23.18 -0.02 4.89
CA ASP A 52 24.16 0.55 5.82
C ASP A 52 23.96 2.06 6.09
N ASN A 53 23.27 2.79 5.23
CA ASN A 53 23.19 4.26 5.25
C ASN A 53 21.76 4.78 5.12
N VAL A 54 20.86 4.35 6.00
CA VAL A 54 19.50 4.93 6.06
C VAL A 54 19.61 6.36 6.61
N SER A 55 19.29 7.34 5.78
CA SER A 55 19.30 8.76 6.14
C SER A 55 17.90 9.34 6.17
N GLU A 56 17.58 10.10 7.23
CA GLU A 56 16.30 10.81 7.31
C GLU A 56 16.30 12.02 6.37
N ILE A 57 15.21 12.18 5.61
CA ILE A 57 14.96 13.31 4.74
C ILE A 57 13.89 14.19 5.39
N ALA A 58 14.23 15.45 5.66
CA ALA A 58 13.24 16.40 6.15
C ALA A 58 12.17 16.62 5.06
N THR A 59 10.91 16.46 5.41
CA THR A 59 9.77 16.62 4.51
C THR A 59 9.25 18.07 4.50
N PRO A 60 8.67 18.56 3.40
CA PRO A 60 8.17 19.93 3.30
C PRO A 60 6.73 20.11 3.81
N VAL A 61 6.25 19.19 4.62
CA VAL A 61 4.84 19.10 5.02
C VAL A 61 4.48 19.98 6.19
N GLY A 62 3.19 20.33 6.30
CA GLY A 62 2.63 21.03 7.45
C GLY A 62 2.32 20.11 8.64
N ILE A 63 1.76 20.72 9.70
CA ILE A 63 1.29 19.98 10.88
C ILE A 63 0.07 19.15 10.51
N ASN A 64 -0.02 17.94 11.03
CA ASN A 64 -1.08 16.96 10.74
C ASN A 64 -1.15 16.52 9.28
N ALA A 65 -0.04 16.62 8.55
CA ALA A 65 0.10 15.98 7.25
C ALA A 65 0.05 14.45 7.39
N MET A 66 -0.59 13.80 6.40
CA MET A 66 -0.83 12.36 6.42
C MET A 66 -0.89 11.81 4.99
N GLU A 67 -0.79 10.51 4.88
CA GLU A 67 -1.04 9.72 3.68
C GLU A 67 -0.14 10.11 2.51
N PRO A 68 1.18 9.95 2.67
CA PRO A 68 2.10 10.22 1.58
C PRO A 68 1.93 9.19 0.46
N ALA A 69 1.95 9.66 -0.79
CA ALA A 69 2.22 8.82 -1.95
C ALA A 69 3.48 9.32 -2.64
N LEU A 70 4.31 8.41 -3.10
CA LEU A 70 5.58 8.70 -3.76
C LEU A 70 5.57 8.17 -5.19
N PHE A 71 6.24 8.91 -6.08
CA PHE A 71 6.51 8.44 -7.44
C PHE A 71 7.88 8.92 -7.92
N GLY A 72 8.67 7.98 -8.46
CA GLY A 72 9.96 8.29 -9.06
C GLY A 72 9.80 8.87 -10.46
N ILE A 73 10.34 10.06 -10.69
CA ILE A 73 10.33 10.73 -11.99
C ILE A 73 11.68 10.49 -12.67
N ALA A 74 11.66 10.32 -14.00
CA ALA A 74 12.88 10.23 -14.79
C ALA A 74 13.79 11.44 -14.54
N GLY A 75 15.11 11.18 -14.45
CA GLY A 75 16.09 12.23 -14.16
C GLY A 75 16.47 12.40 -12.68
N GLY A 76 16.07 11.46 -11.81
CA GLY A 76 16.56 11.40 -10.44
C GLY A 76 15.72 12.22 -9.44
N SER A 77 14.45 12.47 -9.73
CA SER A 77 13.54 13.20 -8.85
C SER A 77 12.46 12.29 -8.26
N ILE A 78 11.96 12.64 -7.08
CA ILE A 78 10.78 12.03 -6.46
C ILE A 78 9.71 13.11 -6.30
N ILE A 79 8.49 12.82 -6.73
CA ILE A 79 7.32 13.61 -6.35
C ILE A 79 6.59 12.94 -5.20
N MET A 80 6.15 13.73 -4.23
CA MET A 80 5.29 13.31 -3.13
C MET A 80 3.98 14.08 -3.18
N SER A 81 2.85 13.37 -3.03
CA SER A 81 1.55 13.96 -2.69
C SER A 81 1.18 13.61 -1.25
N TRP A 82 0.38 14.46 -0.62
CA TRP A 82 -0.11 14.26 0.75
C TRP A 82 -1.38 15.05 1.02
N THR A 83 -2.06 14.70 2.09
CA THR A 83 -3.19 15.45 2.64
C THR A 83 -2.78 16.18 3.92
N GLU A 84 -3.22 17.41 4.11
CA GLU A 84 -3.06 18.14 5.37
C GLU A 84 -4.27 19.03 5.66
N PRO A 85 -4.57 19.36 6.94
CA PRO A 85 -5.64 20.29 7.29
C PRO A 85 -5.41 21.68 6.69
N ASP A 86 -6.50 22.30 6.19
CA ASP A 86 -6.51 23.68 5.72
C ASP A 86 -7.81 24.37 6.16
N GLY A 87 -7.70 25.29 7.07
CA GLY A 87 -8.85 25.97 7.66
C GLY A 87 -9.80 24.98 8.35
N THR A 88 -11.04 24.88 7.82
CA THR A 88 -12.07 23.95 8.32
C THR A 88 -12.12 22.64 7.52
N GLY A 89 -11.30 22.52 6.48
CA GLY A 89 -11.25 21.34 5.58
C GLY A 89 -9.84 20.78 5.50
N PHE A 90 -9.56 20.21 4.33
CA PHE A 90 -8.27 19.63 3.99
C PHE A 90 -7.78 20.13 2.64
N ALA A 91 -6.48 20.08 2.45
CA ALA A 91 -5.82 20.33 1.17
C ALA A 91 -5.04 19.09 0.73
N VAL A 92 -5.06 18.83 -0.58
CA VAL A 92 -4.13 17.88 -1.22
C VAL A 92 -2.99 18.70 -1.81
N LYS A 93 -1.77 18.32 -1.48
CA LYS A 93 -0.55 19.05 -1.85
C LYS A 93 0.47 18.14 -2.52
N THR A 94 1.40 18.74 -3.24
CA THR A 94 2.56 18.08 -3.83
C THR A 94 3.82 18.89 -3.64
N ALA A 95 4.96 18.18 -3.62
CA ALA A 95 6.29 18.77 -3.79
C ALA A 95 7.21 17.75 -4.48
N THR A 96 8.24 18.24 -5.17
CA THR A 96 9.25 17.41 -5.83
C THR A 96 10.58 17.54 -5.12
N LEU A 97 11.20 16.42 -4.79
CA LEU A 97 12.56 16.32 -4.27
C LEU A 97 13.51 16.12 -5.45
N GLN A 98 14.48 17.01 -5.61
CA GLN A 98 15.52 16.92 -6.62
C GLN A 98 16.86 17.37 -6.06
N GLY A 99 17.90 16.54 -6.22
CA GLY A 99 19.23 16.86 -5.72
C GLY A 99 19.27 17.14 -4.20
N GLY A 100 18.43 16.45 -3.42
CA GLY A 100 18.32 16.61 -1.97
C GLY A 100 17.51 17.81 -1.51
N ASN A 101 16.88 18.56 -2.41
CA ASN A 101 16.10 19.75 -2.08
C ASN A 101 14.64 19.61 -2.54
N TRP A 102 13.69 19.91 -1.65
CA TRP A 102 12.29 20.00 -1.98
C TRP A 102 11.93 21.28 -2.71
N SER A 103 11.08 21.18 -3.70
CA SER A 103 10.36 22.34 -4.22
C SER A 103 9.45 22.95 -3.15
N ARG A 104 8.98 24.17 -3.36
CA ARG A 104 7.89 24.70 -2.54
C ARG A 104 6.63 23.85 -2.74
N PRO A 105 5.93 23.46 -1.65
CA PRO A 105 4.65 22.78 -1.78
C PRO A 105 3.63 23.56 -2.62
N VAL A 106 2.93 22.83 -3.49
CA VAL A 106 1.83 23.36 -4.31
C VAL A 106 0.53 22.71 -3.85
N THR A 107 -0.49 23.52 -3.61
CA THR A 107 -1.84 23.04 -3.29
C THR A 107 -2.58 22.72 -4.60
N ILE A 108 -3.06 21.49 -4.73
CA ILE A 108 -3.83 21.00 -5.86
C ILE A 108 -5.30 21.40 -5.71
N THR A 109 -5.85 21.12 -4.54
CA THR A 109 -7.23 21.41 -4.18
C THR A 109 -7.35 21.63 -2.68
N THR A 110 -8.38 22.39 -2.29
CA THR A 110 -8.79 22.57 -0.89
C THR A 110 -10.31 22.46 -0.82
N SER A 111 -10.84 21.63 0.09
CA SER A 111 -12.29 21.49 0.25
C SER A 111 -12.64 21.02 1.66
N ASN A 112 -13.86 21.36 2.11
CA ASN A 112 -14.46 20.84 3.33
C ASN A 112 -15.14 19.47 3.11
N SER A 113 -15.25 19.05 1.85
CA SER A 113 -15.84 17.77 1.44
C SER A 113 -14.82 16.85 0.72
N LEU A 114 -13.52 17.02 1.01
CA LEU A 114 -12.56 15.97 0.69
C LEU A 114 -12.87 14.75 1.56
N PHE A 115 -12.98 13.57 0.93
CA PHE A 115 -13.02 12.32 1.66
C PHE A 115 -11.59 11.94 2.07
N VAL A 116 -11.25 12.19 3.32
CA VAL A 116 -9.94 11.90 3.90
C VAL A 116 -10.03 10.65 4.72
N ASN A 117 -9.30 9.62 4.30
CA ASN A 117 -9.34 8.29 4.91
C ASN A 117 -7.92 7.70 4.94
N TRP A 118 -7.56 7.09 6.05
CA TRP A 118 -6.23 6.51 6.28
C TRP A 118 -5.86 5.34 5.34
N ALA A 119 -6.85 4.74 4.69
CA ALA A 119 -6.70 3.56 3.83
C ALA A 119 -7.00 3.84 2.35
N ASP A 120 -7.75 4.89 2.04
CA ASP A 120 -8.05 5.32 0.68
C ASP A 120 -7.57 6.77 0.52
N PHE A 121 -6.45 6.96 -0.12
CA PHE A 121 -5.64 8.16 -0.06
C PHE A 121 -5.27 8.69 -1.45
N PRO A 122 -4.89 9.98 -1.56
CA PRO A 122 -4.38 10.56 -2.80
C PRO A 122 -3.21 9.77 -3.38
N THR A 123 -3.16 9.62 -4.69
CA THR A 123 -2.03 9.03 -5.39
C THR A 123 -1.41 10.01 -6.38
N VAL A 124 -0.15 9.78 -6.75
CA VAL A 124 0.60 10.59 -7.71
C VAL A 124 1.35 9.69 -8.68
N ALA A 125 1.41 10.10 -9.95
CA ALA A 125 2.18 9.44 -11.00
C ALA A 125 2.67 10.46 -12.03
N ALA A 126 3.58 10.05 -12.91
CA ALA A 126 4.06 10.88 -14.01
C ALA A 126 4.03 10.09 -15.32
N PHE A 127 3.60 10.74 -16.39
CA PHE A 127 3.81 10.25 -17.75
C PHE A 127 5.29 10.31 -18.14
N ASN A 128 5.68 9.60 -19.19
CA ASN A 128 7.08 9.56 -19.64
C ASN A 128 7.61 10.92 -20.10
N ASP A 129 6.74 11.84 -20.55
CA ASP A 129 7.12 13.21 -20.92
C ASP A 129 7.25 14.18 -19.73
N GLY A 130 7.00 13.68 -18.50
CA GLY A 130 7.05 14.47 -17.27
C GLY A 130 5.74 15.14 -16.90
N THR A 131 4.65 14.97 -17.66
CA THR A 131 3.31 15.39 -17.24
C THR A 131 2.91 14.62 -15.97
N LEU A 132 2.51 15.34 -14.93
CA LEU A 132 2.14 14.77 -13.64
C LEU A 132 0.64 14.53 -13.54
N ALA A 133 0.24 13.51 -12.79
CA ALA A 133 -1.14 13.24 -12.41
C ALA A 133 -1.23 13.09 -10.89
N VAL A 134 -2.20 13.76 -10.26
CA VAL A 134 -2.50 13.63 -8.83
C VAL A 134 -3.98 13.38 -8.67
N SER A 135 -4.34 12.46 -7.80
CA SER A 135 -5.74 12.17 -7.47
C SER A 135 -6.11 12.60 -6.06
N TRP A 136 -7.40 12.74 -5.85
CA TRP A 136 -8.04 12.86 -4.54
C TRP A 136 -9.46 12.32 -4.59
N LEU A 137 -10.05 12.15 -3.41
CA LEU A 137 -11.42 11.69 -3.24
C LEU A 137 -12.30 12.85 -2.78
N GLN A 138 -13.43 13.01 -3.43
CA GLN A 138 -14.37 14.09 -3.18
C GLN A 138 -15.74 13.53 -2.82
N GLU A 139 -16.27 13.84 -1.64
CA GLU A 139 -17.65 13.49 -1.30
C GLU A 139 -18.61 14.12 -2.32
N ASN A 140 -19.48 13.32 -2.89
CA ASN A 140 -20.45 13.74 -3.89
C ASN A 140 -21.85 13.98 -3.31
N THR A 141 -22.10 13.50 -2.09
CA THR A 141 -23.35 13.68 -1.34
C THR A 141 -23.09 13.64 0.17
N ASN A 142 -24.15 13.85 0.97
CA ASN A 142 -24.10 13.64 2.43
C ASN A 142 -24.32 12.15 2.84
N ILE A 143 -24.33 11.23 1.89
CA ILE A 143 -24.41 9.79 2.16
C ILE A 143 -23.01 9.31 2.55
N PRO A 144 -22.83 8.62 3.69
CA PRO A 144 -21.54 8.08 4.07
C PRO A 144 -20.94 7.17 2.98
N TYR A 145 -19.66 7.33 2.71
CA TYR A 145 -18.92 6.58 1.67
C TYR A 145 -19.43 6.78 0.23
N ALA A 146 -20.13 7.89 -0.04
CA ALA A 146 -20.44 8.32 -1.39
C ALA A 146 -19.43 9.38 -1.82
N TYR A 147 -18.43 8.98 -2.60
CA TYR A 147 -17.38 9.86 -3.08
C TYR A 147 -16.87 9.42 -4.45
N ASP A 148 -16.35 10.40 -5.18
CA ASP A 148 -15.80 10.25 -6.51
C ASP A 148 -14.28 10.44 -6.52
N ILE A 149 -13.63 9.74 -7.44
CA ILE A 149 -12.23 9.98 -7.78
C ILE A 149 -12.13 11.24 -8.63
N ASN A 150 -11.23 12.13 -8.26
CA ASN A 150 -10.84 13.29 -9.06
C ASN A 150 -9.34 13.19 -9.39
N ILE A 151 -8.95 13.51 -10.61
CA ILE A 151 -7.57 13.48 -11.08
C ILE A 151 -7.27 14.82 -11.74
N ALA A 152 -6.19 15.47 -11.36
CA ALA A 152 -5.69 16.65 -12.06
C ALA A 152 -4.36 16.34 -12.74
N LEU A 153 -4.12 16.96 -13.89
CA LEU A 153 -2.89 16.87 -14.67
C LEU A 153 -2.12 18.18 -14.62
N SER A 154 -0.78 18.08 -14.62
CA SER A 154 0.13 19.23 -14.73
C SER A 154 1.18 18.96 -15.79
N SER A 155 1.31 19.87 -16.76
CA SER A 155 2.33 19.83 -17.81
C SER A 155 3.53 20.74 -17.55
N ASP A 156 3.59 21.38 -16.38
CA ASP A 156 4.62 22.37 -16.01
C ASP A 156 5.38 22.00 -14.72
N ALA A 157 5.61 20.68 -14.53
CA ALA A 157 6.31 20.11 -13.39
C ALA A 157 5.62 20.42 -12.04
N GLY A 158 4.28 20.46 -12.02
CA GLY A 158 3.47 20.63 -10.81
C GLY A 158 3.29 22.07 -10.35
N GLN A 159 3.64 23.07 -11.19
CA GLN A 159 3.45 24.48 -10.85
C GLN A 159 1.98 24.88 -10.95
N THR A 160 1.29 24.40 -11.98
CA THR A 160 -0.15 24.59 -12.17
C THR A 160 -0.85 23.27 -12.51
N TRP A 161 -2.13 23.20 -12.18
CA TRP A 161 -2.92 21.98 -12.33
C TRP A 161 -4.20 22.27 -13.12
N GLY A 162 -4.54 21.35 -14.03
CA GLY A 162 -5.76 21.42 -14.83
C GLY A 162 -7.04 21.20 -14.02
N SER A 163 -8.18 21.33 -14.70
CA SER A 163 -9.48 20.97 -14.10
C SER A 163 -9.54 19.49 -13.76
N PRO A 164 -10.27 19.11 -12.70
CA PRO A 164 -10.42 17.71 -12.31
C PRO A 164 -11.06 16.86 -13.42
N ILE A 165 -10.58 15.65 -13.57
CA ILE A 165 -11.09 14.57 -14.42
C ILE A 165 -11.65 13.50 -13.52
N VAL A 166 -12.89 13.05 -13.77
CA VAL A 166 -13.51 11.90 -13.10
C VAL A 166 -13.36 10.68 -14.02
N PRO A 167 -12.66 9.63 -13.62
CA PRO A 167 -12.32 8.52 -14.51
C PRO A 167 -13.46 7.53 -14.77
N HIS A 168 -14.46 7.48 -13.89
CA HIS A 168 -15.63 6.59 -14.01
C HIS A 168 -16.77 7.26 -14.79
N ASP A 169 -17.59 6.47 -15.46
CA ASP A 169 -18.63 6.94 -16.39
C ASP A 169 -20.07 6.92 -15.82
N ASP A 170 -20.22 6.40 -14.61
CA ASP A 170 -21.50 6.40 -13.91
C ASP A 170 -21.71 7.67 -13.06
N GLN A 171 -22.96 7.91 -12.69
CA GLN A 171 -23.35 9.04 -11.83
C GLN A 171 -23.99 8.52 -10.52
N SER A 172 -23.58 7.35 -10.07
CA SER A 172 -24.10 6.78 -8.84
C SER A 172 -23.57 7.55 -7.63
N THR A 173 -24.36 7.63 -6.57
CA THR A 173 -23.94 8.16 -5.28
C THR A 173 -23.34 7.03 -4.43
N ARG A 174 -22.25 6.43 -4.92
CA ARG A 174 -21.58 5.27 -4.35
C ARG A 174 -20.08 5.57 -4.16
N GLN A 175 -19.38 4.59 -3.63
CA GLN A 175 -17.94 4.61 -3.46
C GLN A 175 -17.23 4.40 -4.81
N HIS A 176 -16.30 5.31 -5.15
CA HIS A 176 -15.32 5.16 -6.21
C HIS A 176 -13.96 5.50 -5.62
N GLY A 177 -13.14 4.49 -5.30
CA GLY A 177 -11.88 4.75 -4.59
C GLY A 177 -10.83 3.68 -4.74
N PHE A 178 -9.81 3.72 -3.90
CA PHE A 178 -8.66 2.82 -3.94
C PHE A 178 -7.95 2.86 -5.31
N LEU A 179 -7.78 4.08 -5.82
CA LEU A 179 -7.23 4.34 -7.15
C LEU A 179 -5.75 3.99 -7.21
N THR A 180 -5.37 3.26 -8.25
CA THR A 180 -3.99 3.12 -8.71
C THR A 180 -3.84 3.78 -10.09
N LEU A 181 -2.79 4.57 -10.25
CA LEU A 181 -2.37 5.18 -11.53
C LEU A 181 -1.08 4.52 -12.01
N LEU A 182 -1.09 3.94 -13.19
CA LEU A 182 0.06 3.30 -13.81
C LEU A 182 0.37 3.95 -15.16
N PRO A 183 1.48 4.70 -15.31
CA PRO A 183 1.91 5.19 -16.60
C PRO A 183 2.35 4.03 -17.50
N THR A 184 2.06 4.16 -18.81
CA THR A 184 2.48 3.20 -19.82
C THR A 184 3.42 3.88 -20.84
N GLU A 185 4.07 3.09 -21.67
CA GLU A 185 4.95 3.64 -22.74
C GLU A 185 4.20 4.37 -23.84
N ARG A 186 2.85 4.28 -23.90
CA ARG A 186 2.01 4.79 -24.99
C ARG A 186 1.48 6.19 -24.78
N ASP A 187 2.12 7.02 -23.96
CA ASP A 187 1.59 8.34 -23.56
C ASP A 187 0.18 8.27 -22.96
N GLU A 188 -0.17 7.13 -22.36
CA GLU A 188 -1.40 6.94 -21.61
C GLU A 188 -1.10 6.42 -20.19
N MET A 189 -2.01 6.67 -19.29
CA MET A 189 -1.98 6.16 -17.92
C MET A 189 -3.18 5.22 -17.72
N ILE A 190 -2.95 4.07 -17.13
CA ILE A 190 -4.03 3.19 -16.73
C ILE A 190 -4.48 3.62 -15.33
N ALA A 191 -5.76 3.91 -15.19
CA ALA A 191 -6.42 4.11 -13.91
C ALA A 191 -7.20 2.84 -13.56
N VAL A 192 -7.01 2.34 -12.33
CA VAL A 192 -7.71 1.18 -11.79
C VAL A 192 -8.29 1.54 -10.44
N TRP A 193 -9.55 1.19 -10.18
CA TRP A 193 -10.22 1.53 -8.92
C TRP A 193 -11.23 0.47 -8.49
N LEU A 194 -11.65 0.56 -7.24
CA LEU A 194 -12.77 -0.17 -6.69
C LEU A 194 -14.05 0.67 -6.83
N ASP A 195 -15.11 0.05 -7.34
CA ASP A 195 -16.32 0.72 -7.79
C ASP A 195 -17.56 0.03 -7.22
N ALA A 196 -18.34 0.77 -6.46
CA ALA A 196 -19.53 0.26 -5.79
C ALA A 196 -20.85 0.57 -6.55
N ARG A 197 -20.79 0.94 -7.86
CA ARG A 197 -22.00 1.29 -8.64
C ARG A 197 -23.10 0.25 -8.58
N GLU A 198 -22.75 -1.04 -8.57
CA GLU A 198 -23.68 -2.17 -8.51
C GLU A 198 -23.93 -2.66 -7.07
N TYR A 199 -23.30 -2.04 -6.07
CA TYR A 199 -23.46 -2.48 -4.68
C TYR A 199 -24.88 -2.24 -4.18
N ASN A 200 -25.57 -3.31 -3.77
CA ASN A 200 -26.92 -3.28 -3.22
C ASN A 200 -26.99 -4.00 -1.88
N SER A 201 -26.94 -3.26 -0.79
CA SER A 201 -27.03 -3.78 0.58
C SER A 201 -28.40 -4.44 0.90
N GLN A 202 -29.41 -4.24 0.05
CA GLN A 202 -30.75 -4.82 0.22
C GLN A 202 -30.89 -6.24 -0.37
N SER A 203 -29.85 -6.72 -1.05
CA SER A 203 -29.82 -8.07 -1.66
C SER A 203 -28.73 -8.93 -1.02
N PRO A 204 -28.81 -9.23 0.28
CA PRO A 204 -27.85 -10.14 0.91
C PRO A 204 -28.12 -11.56 0.36
N GLY A 205 -27.22 -12.07 -0.45
CA GLY A 205 -27.34 -13.40 -1.07
C GLY A 205 -27.38 -13.39 -2.60
N ASP A 206 -27.55 -12.24 -3.24
CA ASP A 206 -27.26 -12.10 -4.65
C ASP A 206 -25.73 -12.14 -4.86
N SER A 207 -25.30 -13.09 -5.66
CA SER A 207 -23.86 -13.36 -5.85
C SER A 207 -23.05 -12.15 -6.35
N PHE A 208 -23.66 -11.12 -6.92
CA PHE A 208 -23.01 -9.91 -7.40
C PHE A 208 -23.51 -8.62 -6.71
N GLY A 209 -24.72 -8.60 -6.16
CA GLY A 209 -25.35 -7.40 -5.61
C GLY A 209 -24.75 -6.86 -4.31
N ASN A 210 -23.74 -7.52 -3.75
CA ASN A 210 -23.13 -7.14 -2.47
C ASN A 210 -21.57 -7.07 -2.55
N ALA A 211 -21.04 -6.83 -3.73
CA ALA A 211 -19.61 -6.68 -3.95
C ALA A 211 -19.33 -5.41 -4.78
N VAL A 212 -18.16 -4.84 -4.61
CA VAL A 212 -17.63 -3.82 -5.51
C VAL A 212 -16.95 -4.49 -6.70
N GLN A 213 -16.84 -3.76 -7.80
CA GLN A 213 -16.12 -4.18 -8.98
C GLN A 213 -14.71 -3.62 -8.98
N LEU A 214 -13.78 -4.34 -9.58
CA LEU A 214 -12.52 -3.79 -10.04
C LEU A 214 -12.72 -3.25 -11.44
N ARG A 215 -12.47 -1.95 -11.67
CA ARG A 215 -12.66 -1.30 -12.97
C ARG A 215 -11.43 -0.57 -13.42
N SER A 216 -11.37 -0.28 -14.72
CA SER A 216 -10.25 0.42 -15.32
C SER A 216 -10.67 1.29 -16.49
N THR A 217 -9.95 2.40 -16.67
CA THR A 217 -9.93 3.20 -17.90
C THR A 217 -8.50 3.61 -18.23
N THR A 218 -8.31 4.21 -19.41
CA THR A 218 -7.05 4.90 -19.74
C THR A 218 -7.26 6.40 -19.71
N ILE A 219 -6.20 7.14 -19.38
CA ILE A 219 -6.17 8.60 -19.32
C ILE A 219 -5.02 9.05 -20.22
N GLY A 220 -5.34 9.84 -21.24
CA GLY A 220 -4.34 10.53 -22.04
C GLY A 220 -3.74 11.71 -21.30
N LYS A 221 -2.52 12.11 -21.64
CA LYS A 221 -1.86 13.31 -21.06
C LYS A 221 -2.60 14.64 -21.33
N ASP A 222 -3.54 14.64 -22.25
CA ASP A 222 -4.46 15.74 -22.53
C ASP A 222 -5.78 15.66 -21.75
N GLY A 223 -5.92 14.64 -20.89
CA GLY A 223 -7.12 14.39 -20.09
C GLY A 223 -8.21 13.58 -20.81
N THR A 224 -7.97 13.11 -22.02
CA THR A 224 -8.93 12.23 -22.72
C THR A 224 -9.06 10.91 -21.99
N LEU A 225 -10.31 10.44 -21.83
CA LEU A 225 -10.62 9.16 -21.17
C LEU A 225 -10.88 8.07 -22.20
N GLY A 226 -10.34 6.89 -21.94
CA GLY A 226 -10.74 5.67 -22.61
C GLY A 226 -12.10 5.17 -22.12
N LYS A 227 -12.44 3.95 -22.55
CA LYS A 227 -13.66 3.30 -22.07
C LYS A 227 -13.48 2.79 -20.64
N ASP A 228 -14.44 3.07 -19.76
CA ASP A 228 -14.56 2.46 -18.45
C ASP A 228 -15.03 0.99 -18.60
N ILE A 229 -14.21 0.06 -18.17
CA ILE A 229 -14.47 -1.38 -18.29
C ILE A 229 -14.32 -2.11 -16.97
N PRO A 230 -15.17 -3.09 -16.66
CA PRO A 230 -14.95 -3.97 -15.52
C PRO A 230 -13.82 -4.96 -15.84
N LEU A 231 -12.90 -5.13 -14.88
CA LEU A 231 -11.85 -6.15 -14.91
C LEU A 231 -12.26 -7.38 -14.09
N ASP A 232 -12.97 -7.13 -12.98
CA ASP A 232 -13.60 -8.14 -12.16
C ASP A 232 -14.91 -7.60 -11.57
N LEU A 233 -15.93 -8.43 -11.52
CA LEU A 233 -17.27 -8.06 -11.03
C LEU A 233 -17.40 -8.21 -9.51
N ARG A 234 -16.39 -8.79 -8.85
CA ARG A 234 -16.42 -9.03 -7.42
C ARG A 234 -15.03 -8.90 -6.80
N ALA A 235 -14.81 -7.83 -6.08
CA ALA A 235 -13.59 -7.54 -5.35
C ALA A 235 -13.87 -7.17 -3.89
N CYS A 236 -12.84 -7.20 -3.05
CA CYS A 236 -12.92 -6.68 -1.68
C CYS A 236 -13.09 -5.16 -1.72
N SER A 237 -14.07 -4.64 -0.98
CA SER A 237 -14.52 -3.24 -1.07
C SER A 237 -13.60 -2.20 -0.41
N CYS A 238 -12.54 -2.61 0.28
CA CYS A 238 -11.80 -1.73 1.18
C CYS A 238 -10.28 -1.97 1.17
N CYS A 239 -9.78 -2.62 0.13
CA CYS A 239 -8.37 -2.97 0.03
C CYS A 239 -7.74 -2.24 -1.15
N GLN A 240 -6.55 -1.66 -0.94
CA GLN A 240 -5.80 -0.97 -1.97
C GLN A 240 -5.58 -1.89 -3.18
N THR A 241 -5.62 -1.31 -4.36
CA THR A 241 -5.13 -1.93 -5.58
C THR A 241 -3.66 -1.55 -5.80
N SER A 242 -2.94 -2.33 -6.58
CA SER A 242 -1.57 -2.02 -6.98
C SER A 242 -1.33 -2.47 -8.41
N ALA A 243 -0.45 -1.79 -9.14
CA ALA A 243 -0.20 -2.08 -10.54
C ALA A 243 1.28 -1.97 -10.89
N ALA A 244 1.72 -2.83 -11.79
CA ALA A 244 3.06 -2.80 -12.37
C ALA A 244 3.02 -3.07 -13.88
N ILE A 245 4.08 -2.71 -14.58
CA ILE A 245 4.26 -2.99 -16.00
C ILE A 245 5.61 -3.67 -16.21
N THR A 246 5.62 -4.78 -16.93
CA THR A 246 6.84 -5.47 -17.33
C THR A 246 7.43 -4.86 -18.60
N GLU A 247 8.70 -5.13 -18.89
CA GLU A 247 9.40 -4.58 -20.05
C GLU A 247 8.77 -5.00 -21.40
N ASP A 248 8.09 -6.13 -21.44
CA ASP A 248 7.31 -6.56 -22.62
C ASP A 248 5.96 -5.83 -22.78
N GLY A 249 5.69 -4.84 -21.91
CA GLY A 249 4.47 -4.02 -21.93
C GLY A 249 3.24 -4.72 -21.33
N THR A 250 3.43 -5.86 -20.63
CA THR A 250 2.35 -6.51 -19.90
C THR A 250 2.02 -5.71 -18.64
N VAL A 251 0.77 -5.29 -18.51
CA VAL A 251 0.24 -4.65 -17.30
C VAL A 251 -0.25 -5.72 -16.34
N LEU A 252 0.12 -5.59 -15.08
CA LEU A 252 -0.27 -6.45 -13.97
C LEU A 252 -1.05 -5.62 -12.94
N ILE A 253 -2.26 -6.03 -12.60
CA ILE A 253 -3.06 -5.40 -11.55
C ILE A 253 -3.28 -6.41 -10.44
N ALA A 254 -2.74 -6.13 -9.26
CA ALA A 254 -2.94 -6.91 -8.06
C ALA A 254 -4.05 -6.30 -7.19
N TYR A 255 -4.93 -7.11 -6.69
CA TYR A 255 -6.04 -6.68 -5.84
C TYR A 255 -6.47 -7.83 -4.92
N ARG A 256 -7.20 -7.49 -3.86
CA ARG A 256 -7.85 -8.50 -3.04
C ARG A 256 -9.18 -8.89 -3.68
N ASP A 257 -9.24 -10.13 -4.12
CA ASP A 257 -10.41 -10.75 -4.71
C ASP A 257 -11.47 -11.06 -3.62
N ARG A 258 -12.65 -11.48 -4.04
CA ARG A 258 -13.72 -11.90 -3.17
C ARG A 258 -14.62 -12.93 -3.87
N THR A 259 -14.55 -14.18 -3.46
CA THR A 259 -15.42 -15.22 -3.99
C THR A 259 -16.84 -15.14 -3.39
N ALA A 260 -17.76 -15.97 -3.91
CA ALA A 260 -19.10 -16.11 -3.34
C ALA A 260 -19.09 -16.67 -1.91
N ASP A 261 -18.05 -17.44 -1.58
CA ASP A 261 -17.86 -18.07 -0.27
C ASP A 261 -17.00 -17.21 0.66
N GLU A 262 -16.85 -15.89 0.34
CA GLU A 262 -16.06 -14.93 1.13
C GLU A 262 -14.56 -15.26 1.24
N ILE A 263 -14.02 -16.08 0.33
CA ILE A 263 -12.58 -16.24 0.21
C ILE A 263 -12.00 -14.97 -0.40
N ARG A 264 -11.04 -14.34 0.30
CA ARG A 264 -10.45 -13.06 -0.09
C ARG A 264 -8.95 -13.15 -0.27
N ASP A 265 -8.52 -14.03 -1.14
CA ASP A 265 -7.13 -14.18 -1.54
C ASP A 265 -6.70 -13.08 -2.51
N ILE A 266 -5.41 -12.98 -2.79
CA ILE A 266 -4.89 -12.00 -3.74
C ILE A 266 -4.93 -12.58 -5.15
N SER A 267 -5.56 -11.83 -6.07
CA SER A 267 -5.63 -12.14 -7.50
C SER A 267 -4.92 -11.08 -8.34
N ILE A 268 -4.53 -11.50 -9.54
CA ILE A 268 -3.97 -10.64 -10.58
C ILE A 268 -4.85 -10.71 -11.82
N VAL A 269 -5.13 -9.58 -12.45
CA VAL A 269 -5.55 -9.48 -13.84
C VAL A 269 -4.41 -8.91 -14.67
N ARG A 270 -4.24 -9.44 -15.89
CA ARG A 270 -3.15 -9.07 -16.82
C ARG A 270 -3.69 -8.45 -18.09
N ARG A 271 -2.99 -7.42 -18.60
CA ARG A 271 -3.25 -6.89 -19.94
C ARG A 271 -2.00 -7.12 -20.80
N HIS A 272 -2.08 -8.06 -21.72
CA HIS A 272 -1.03 -8.33 -22.69
C HIS A 272 -1.54 -8.08 -24.09
N ASN A 273 -0.78 -7.34 -24.92
CA ASN A 273 -1.19 -6.93 -26.27
C ASN A 273 -2.60 -6.28 -26.33
N GLY A 274 -2.97 -5.51 -25.30
CA GLY A 274 -4.26 -4.83 -25.23
C GLY A 274 -5.43 -5.69 -24.76
N ILE A 275 -5.23 -6.96 -24.47
CA ILE A 275 -6.27 -7.91 -24.05
C ILE A 275 -6.12 -8.20 -22.55
N TRP A 276 -7.21 -8.00 -21.79
CA TRP A 276 -7.29 -8.35 -20.38
C TRP A 276 -7.58 -9.84 -20.19
N SER A 277 -6.88 -10.47 -19.25
CA SER A 277 -7.19 -11.82 -18.77
C SER A 277 -8.31 -11.80 -17.73
N GLY A 278 -8.87 -12.96 -17.42
CA GLY A 278 -9.60 -13.15 -16.16
C GLY A 278 -8.67 -13.15 -14.94
N PRO A 279 -9.23 -13.08 -13.72
CA PRO A 279 -8.49 -13.18 -12.48
C PRO A 279 -7.72 -14.49 -12.33
N VAL A 280 -6.51 -14.43 -11.77
CA VAL A 280 -5.68 -15.57 -11.41
C VAL A 280 -5.12 -15.34 -10.00
N ASN A 281 -5.31 -16.28 -9.09
CA ASN A 281 -4.78 -16.17 -7.74
C ASN A 281 -3.24 -16.21 -7.77
N VAL A 282 -2.61 -15.29 -7.00
CA VAL A 282 -1.18 -15.32 -6.74
C VAL A 282 -0.82 -16.54 -5.89
N HIS A 283 -1.63 -16.79 -4.87
CA HIS A 283 -1.51 -17.93 -3.97
C HIS A 283 -2.89 -18.23 -3.35
N ALA A 284 -3.23 -19.50 -3.22
CA ALA A 284 -4.47 -19.93 -2.58
C ALA A 284 -4.26 -20.03 -1.07
N ASP A 285 -4.40 -18.90 -0.37
CA ASP A 285 -4.37 -18.87 1.11
C ASP A 285 -5.63 -19.49 1.70
N GLY A 286 -6.76 -19.41 0.98
CA GLY A 286 -8.07 -19.83 1.45
C GLY A 286 -8.61 -18.96 2.57
N TRP A 287 -8.25 -17.67 2.58
CA TRP A 287 -8.65 -16.77 3.66
C TRP A 287 -10.13 -16.40 3.58
N GLU A 288 -10.95 -17.16 4.30
CA GLU A 288 -12.37 -16.87 4.47
C GLU A 288 -12.58 -15.76 5.50
N ILE A 289 -13.10 -14.62 5.06
CA ILE A 289 -13.42 -13.48 5.91
C ILE A 289 -14.64 -12.72 5.39
N SER A 290 -15.70 -12.64 6.18
CA SER A 290 -16.91 -11.84 5.88
C SER A 290 -16.78 -10.36 6.29
N GLY A 291 -15.58 -9.92 6.67
CA GLY A 291 -15.25 -8.55 7.10
C GLY A 291 -14.43 -7.79 6.07
N CYS A 292 -13.98 -6.61 6.47
CA CYS A 292 -13.17 -5.69 5.68
C CYS A 292 -11.73 -5.65 6.24
N PRO A 293 -10.76 -6.37 5.64
CA PRO A 293 -9.42 -6.46 6.22
C PRO A 293 -8.58 -5.18 6.05
N VAL A 294 -8.95 -4.29 5.13
CA VAL A 294 -8.25 -3.04 4.82
C VAL A 294 -6.74 -3.26 4.60
N ASN A 295 -6.43 -4.30 3.84
CA ASN A 295 -5.06 -4.72 3.51
C ASN A 295 -5.04 -5.22 2.07
N GLY A 296 -4.70 -4.33 1.13
CA GLY A 296 -4.45 -4.67 -0.26
C GLY A 296 -3.07 -5.25 -0.47
N PRO A 297 -2.79 -5.83 -1.65
CA PRO A 297 -1.47 -6.23 -2.07
C PRO A 297 -0.64 -5.04 -2.55
N ALA A 298 0.66 -5.25 -2.66
CA ALA A 298 1.58 -4.44 -3.44
C ALA A 298 2.23 -5.31 -4.53
N ILE A 299 2.44 -4.73 -5.71
CA ILE A 299 3.13 -5.38 -6.84
C ILE A 299 4.12 -4.41 -7.45
N ASP A 300 5.28 -4.92 -7.84
CA ASP A 300 6.22 -4.23 -8.72
C ASP A 300 6.83 -5.22 -9.72
N ALA A 301 7.40 -4.70 -10.81
CA ALA A 301 7.96 -5.53 -11.88
C ALA A 301 9.21 -4.89 -12.49
N GLN A 302 10.11 -5.75 -12.95
CA GLN A 302 11.30 -5.38 -13.71
C GLN A 302 11.64 -6.48 -14.71
N ALA A 303 11.97 -6.13 -15.94
CA ALA A 303 12.09 -7.06 -17.06
C ALA A 303 10.80 -7.91 -17.18
N THR A 304 10.88 -9.24 -17.08
CA THR A 304 9.72 -10.15 -17.04
C THR A 304 9.39 -10.61 -15.62
N ASP A 305 10.21 -10.21 -14.66
CA ASP A 305 10.02 -10.59 -13.26
C ASP A 305 9.02 -9.64 -12.58
N ALA A 306 8.20 -10.20 -11.71
CA ALA A 306 7.30 -9.44 -10.84
C ALA A 306 7.33 -10.01 -9.42
N VAL A 307 7.07 -9.15 -8.44
CA VAL A 307 6.92 -9.51 -7.04
C VAL A 307 5.57 -9.04 -6.54
N VAL A 308 4.88 -9.88 -5.78
CA VAL A 308 3.66 -9.51 -5.06
C VAL A 308 3.87 -9.74 -3.58
N ALA A 309 3.57 -8.72 -2.77
CA ALA A 309 3.54 -8.81 -1.32
C ALA A 309 2.11 -8.61 -0.82
N TRP A 310 1.70 -9.35 0.21
CA TRP A 310 0.35 -9.24 0.77
C TRP A 310 0.26 -9.69 2.22
N PHE A 311 -0.79 -9.24 2.86
CA PHE A 311 -1.24 -9.73 4.16
C PHE A 311 -2.28 -10.82 3.99
N THR A 312 -2.26 -11.85 4.83
CA THR A 312 -3.32 -12.84 4.99
C THR A 312 -3.57 -13.13 6.46
N GLY A 313 -4.81 -13.43 6.80
CA GLY A 313 -5.23 -13.90 8.13
C GLY A 313 -5.77 -15.34 8.06
N ALA A 314 -5.39 -16.10 7.03
CA ALA A 314 -5.79 -17.49 6.90
C ALA A 314 -5.38 -18.30 8.14
N ASP A 315 -6.16 -19.31 8.50
CA ASP A 315 -5.98 -20.12 9.70
C ASP A 315 -5.94 -19.31 11.01
N ASN A 316 -6.46 -18.08 11.01
CA ASN A 316 -6.39 -17.10 12.12
C ASN A 316 -4.94 -16.74 12.51
N ILE A 317 -4.02 -16.78 11.56
CA ILE A 317 -2.62 -16.38 11.74
C ILE A 317 -2.36 -15.19 10.83
N ALA A 318 -2.12 -14.01 11.43
CA ALA A 318 -1.73 -12.81 10.71
C ALA A 318 -0.34 -13.00 10.11
N THR A 319 -0.22 -12.92 8.79
CA THR A 319 1.03 -13.24 8.08
C THR A 319 1.23 -12.30 6.90
N ILE A 320 2.47 -11.85 6.70
CA ILE A 320 2.88 -11.15 5.47
C ILE A 320 3.59 -12.16 4.56
N LYS A 321 3.12 -12.26 3.35
CA LYS A 321 3.68 -13.17 2.33
C LYS A 321 4.22 -12.41 1.12
N VAL A 322 5.15 -13.04 0.42
CA VAL A 322 5.71 -12.59 -0.85
C VAL A 322 5.79 -13.76 -1.82
N ALA A 323 5.50 -13.52 -3.09
CA ALA A 323 5.70 -14.46 -4.19
C ALA A 323 6.27 -13.75 -5.41
N PHE A 324 7.03 -14.47 -6.22
CA PHE A 324 7.67 -13.95 -7.42
C PHE A 324 7.13 -14.66 -8.66
N SER A 325 7.07 -13.92 -9.77
CA SER A 325 6.82 -14.41 -11.11
C SER A 325 8.05 -14.14 -11.96
N GLU A 326 8.35 -15.04 -12.93
CA GLU A 326 9.44 -14.88 -13.90
C GLU A 326 8.89 -14.83 -15.35
N ASP A 327 7.58 -14.78 -15.53
CA ASP A 327 6.89 -14.90 -16.80
C ASP A 327 5.80 -13.82 -17.01
N SER A 328 6.10 -12.60 -16.58
CA SER A 328 5.19 -11.44 -16.67
C SER A 328 3.83 -11.72 -16.00
N GLY A 329 3.86 -12.37 -14.83
CA GLY A 329 2.68 -12.62 -14.00
C GLY A 329 1.75 -13.73 -14.53
N VAL A 330 2.22 -14.62 -15.41
CA VAL A 330 1.43 -15.78 -15.85
C VAL A 330 1.32 -16.79 -14.73
N THR A 331 2.45 -17.06 -14.07
CA THR A 331 2.53 -17.94 -12.90
C THR A 331 3.34 -17.31 -11.78
N PHE A 332 3.07 -17.74 -10.56
CA PHE A 332 3.83 -17.34 -9.37
C PHE A 332 4.45 -18.57 -8.73
N GLY A 333 5.68 -18.40 -8.23
CA GLY A 333 6.40 -19.39 -7.47
C GLY A 333 5.81 -19.59 -6.05
N PRO A 334 6.51 -20.34 -5.20
CA PRO A 334 6.07 -20.55 -3.82
C PRO A 334 5.99 -19.22 -3.05
N ALA A 335 4.98 -19.11 -2.17
CA ALA A 335 4.85 -17.97 -1.27
C ALA A 335 5.75 -18.17 -0.04
N PHE A 336 6.49 -17.10 0.33
CA PHE A 336 7.33 -17.05 1.52
C PHE A 336 6.74 -16.11 2.56
N GLN A 337 6.77 -16.48 3.83
CA GLN A 337 6.49 -15.58 4.92
C GLN A 337 7.68 -14.62 5.14
N VAL A 338 7.43 -13.32 5.32
CA VAL A 338 8.47 -12.31 5.54
C VAL A 338 8.42 -11.68 6.93
N ASP A 339 7.29 -11.72 7.61
CA ASP A 339 7.12 -11.24 8.98
C ASP A 339 7.53 -12.29 10.03
N SER A 340 7.47 -11.94 11.31
CA SER A 340 7.77 -12.85 12.42
C SER A 340 6.52 -13.55 12.99
N GLY A 341 5.35 -13.38 12.36
CA GLY A 341 4.05 -13.94 12.79
C GLY A 341 3.16 -12.95 13.55
N GLU A 342 3.50 -11.67 13.53
CA GLU A 342 2.75 -10.58 14.16
C GLU A 342 2.46 -9.45 13.14
N GLY A 343 2.31 -9.81 11.86
CA GLY A 343 2.07 -8.85 10.78
C GLY A 343 0.76 -8.07 10.96
N VAL A 344 0.83 -6.75 10.80
CA VAL A 344 -0.35 -5.86 10.71
C VAL A 344 -0.80 -5.71 9.26
N GLY A 345 0.13 -5.84 8.31
CA GLY A 345 -0.10 -5.61 6.89
C GLY A 345 0.48 -4.31 6.39
N ARG A 346 -0.29 -3.57 5.56
CA ARG A 346 0.08 -2.27 5.00
C ARG A 346 1.37 -2.37 4.18
N VAL A 347 1.42 -3.40 3.34
CA VAL A 347 2.59 -3.75 2.55
C VAL A 347 2.85 -2.75 1.43
N ASP A 348 4.12 -2.55 1.11
CA ASP A 348 4.57 -2.02 -0.18
C ASP A 348 5.77 -2.80 -0.68
N THR A 349 6.07 -2.75 -1.99
CA THR A 349 7.17 -3.53 -2.58
C THR A 349 7.80 -2.81 -3.76
N LEU A 350 9.08 -3.15 -4.01
CA LEU A 350 9.86 -2.59 -5.11
C LEU A 350 10.83 -3.65 -5.63
N MET A 351 10.73 -3.97 -6.93
CA MET A 351 11.67 -4.88 -7.61
C MET A 351 13.04 -4.22 -7.75
N LEU A 352 14.09 -5.01 -7.54
CA LEU A 352 15.48 -4.59 -7.73
C LEU A 352 16.06 -5.17 -9.03
N ALA A 353 17.10 -4.52 -9.59
CA ALA A 353 17.73 -4.93 -10.84
C ALA A 353 18.33 -6.35 -10.81
N THR A 354 18.55 -6.90 -9.63
CA THR A 354 19.14 -8.22 -9.39
C THR A 354 18.14 -9.36 -9.33
N GLY A 355 16.85 -9.13 -9.63
CA GLY A 355 15.79 -10.12 -9.43
C GLY A 355 15.41 -10.33 -7.97
N GLU A 356 15.75 -9.39 -7.11
CA GLU A 356 15.38 -9.30 -5.71
C GLU A 356 14.34 -8.21 -5.51
N ALA A 357 13.71 -8.18 -4.36
CA ALA A 357 12.71 -7.18 -4.03
C ALA A 357 12.90 -6.63 -2.61
N LEU A 358 12.49 -5.39 -2.42
CA LEU A 358 12.23 -4.81 -1.12
C LEU A 358 10.77 -4.95 -0.79
N ILE A 359 10.49 -5.34 0.44
CA ILE A 359 9.15 -5.41 0.99
C ILE A 359 9.13 -4.59 2.29
N SER A 360 8.22 -3.61 2.38
CA SER A 360 7.92 -2.93 3.63
C SER A 360 6.58 -3.39 4.17
N TRP A 361 6.44 -3.44 5.51
CA TRP A 361 5.18 -3.76 6.19
C TRP A 361 5.18 -3.21 7.61
N VAL A 362 4.00 -3.17 8.21
CA VAL A 362 3.83 -2.87 9.63
C VAL A 362 3.69 -4.18 10.41
N GLU A 363 4.38 -4.28 11.55
CA GLU A 363 4.41 -5.45 12.41
C GLU A 363 4.21 -5.05 13.88
N TRP A 364 3.57 -5.90 14.66
CA TRP A 364 3.46 -5.77 16.11
C TRP A 364 4.71 -6.25 16.82
N THR A 365 5.09 -5.53 17.87
CA THR A 365 6.07 -5.95 18.86
C THR A 365 5.49 -5.82 20.26
N SER A 366 6.22 -6.24 21.31
CA SER A 366 5.79 -6.03 22.69
C SER A 366 5.57 -4.56 23.05
N ASP A 367 6.24 -3.65 22.37
CA ASP A 367 6.28 -2.21 22.68
C ASP A 367 5.41 -1.35 21.75
N GLY A 368 4.79 -1.96 20.73
CA GLY A 368 3.91 -1.30 19.77
C GLY A 368 4.16 -1.70 18.33
N GLU A 369 3.56 -0.98 17.38
CA GLU A 369 3.79 -1.16 15.95
C GLU A 369 5.18 -0.65 15.55
N VAL A 370 5.80 -1.34 14.59
CA VAL A 370 7.05 -0.91 13.92
C VAL A 370 6.90 -1.05 12.41
N LEU A 371 7.61 -0.19 11.68
CA LEU A 371 7.75 -0.31 10.24
C LEU A 371 8.98 -1.16 9.95
N MET A 372 8.77 -2.22 9.21
CA MET A 372 9.77 -3.21 8.82
C MET A 372 10.12 -3.08 7.34
N LEU A 373 11.34 -3.43 7.01
CA LEU A 373 11.85 -3.55 5.64
C LEU A 373 12.59 -4.87 5.50
N CYS A 374 12.39 -5.56 4.39
CA CYS A 374 13.07 -6.80 4.05
C CYS A 374 13.59 -6.77 2.62
N ARG A 375 14.82 -7.24 2.43
CA ARG A 375 15.32 -7.66 1.12
C ARG A 375 14.96 -9.14 0.94
N ALA A 376 14.19 -9.44 -0.10
CA ALA A 376 13.72 -10.78 -0.39
C ALA A 376 14.23 -11.28 -1.74
N THR A 377 14.48 -12.58 -1.83
CA THR A 377 14.81 -13.27 -3.07
C THR A 377 13.73 -14.28 -3.43
N LYS A 378 13.64 -14.64 -4.71
CA LYS A 378 12.68 -15.63 -5.20
C LYS A 378 12.94 -17.05 -4.68
N ASN A 379 14.15 -17.34 -4.17
CA ASN A 379 14.54 -18.67 -3.71
C ASN A 379 14.44 -18.84 -2.21
N ASP A 380 14.73 -17.77 -1.45
CA ASP A 380 14.94 -17.88 0.00
C ASP A 380 13.95 -16.99 0.79
N GLY A 381 13.08 -16.23 0.11
CA GLY A 381 12.20 -15.26 0.77
C GLY A 381 13.01 -14.13 1.40
N CYS A 382 12.71 -13.74 2.64
CA CYS A 382 13.38 -12.64 3.33
C CYS A 382 14.81 -13.02 3.77
N VAL A 383 15.82 -12.50 3.09
CA VAL A 383 17.24 -12.78 3.38
C VAL A 383 17.88 -11.77 4.32
N ALA A 384 17.34 -10.57 4.41
CA ALA A 384 17.80 -9.54 5.36
C ALA A 384 16.62 -8.69 5.80
N ARG A 385 16.50 -8.41 7.10
CA ARG A 385 15.39 -7.67 7.71
C ARG A 385 15.90 -6.51 8.57
N GLN A 386 15.22 -5.38 8.49
CA GLN A 386 15.57 -4.19 9.25
C GLN A 386 14.34 -3.48 9.78
N THR A 387 14.38 -3.03 11.03
CA THR A 387 13.39 -2.12 11.61
C THR A 387 13.74 -0.68 11.21
N ILE A 388 12.78 0.05 10.66
CA ILE A 388 12.98 1.42 10.14
C ILE A 388 12.58 2.46 11.18
N THR A 389 11.55 2.19 11.97
CA THR A 389 11.00 3.17 12.93
C THR A 389 11.15 2.69 14.36
N GLU A 390 11.09 3.64 15.28
CA GLU A 390 10.81 3.35 16.68
C GLU A 390 9.33 2.91 16.84
N HIS A 391 9.02 2.31 17.99
CA HIS A 391 7.69 1.81 18.29
C HIS A 391 6.65 2.95 18.35
N ALA A 392 5.45 2.66 17.86
CA ALA A 392 4.30 3.55 17.90
C ALA A 392 3.07 2.83 18.45
N ALA A 393 2.07 3.59 18.88
CA ALA A 393 0.80 3.02 19.31
C ALA A 393 0.06 2.34 18.14
N ALA A 394 -0.88 1.45 18.45
CA ALA A 394 -1.70 0.76 17.47
C ALA A 394 -2.39 1.69 16.48
N GLY A 395 -2.41 1.29 15.22
CA GLY A 395 -3.05 2.03 14.13
C GLY A 395 -2.33 3.32 13.74
N SER A 396 -1.05 3.43 14.08
CA SER A 396 -0.28 4.66 13.98
C SER A 396 0.39 4.87 12.64
N PHE A 397 0.89 3.78 12.03
CA PHE A 397 1.45 3.82 10.68
C PHE A 397 0.34 3.50 9.68
N ASN A 398 0.01 4.43 8.80
CA ASN A 398 -0.93 4.19 7.70
C ASN A 398 -0.28 3.29 6.65
N PHE A 399 -0.32 3.63 5.37
CA PHE A 399 0.33 2.83 4.33
C PHE A 399 1.69 3.44 3.95
N PRO A 400 2.81 2.91 4.45
CA PRO A 400 4.15 3.34 4.02
C PRO A 400 4.32 3.14 2.52
N LYS A 401 5.07 4.04 1.86
CA LYS A 401 5.27 4.03 0.41
C LYS A 401 6.74 4.00 0.06
N LEU A 402 7.10 3.03 -0.76
CA LEU A 402 8.40 2.89 -1.40
C LEU A 402 8.39 3.57 -2.76
N ALA A 403 9.48 4.22 -3.12
CA ALA A 403 9.74 4.67 -4.48
C ALA A 403 11.24 4.65 -4.76
N ARG A 404 11.61 4.52 -6.04
CA ARG A 404 12.99 4.54 -6.50
C ARG A 404 13.22 5.68 -7.48
N SER A 405 14.36 6.33 -7.35
CA SER A 405 14.83 7.30 -8.32
C SER A 405 16.35 7.14 -8.53
N GLY A 406 16.75 6.61 -9.68
CA GLY A 406 18.10 6.13 -9.91
C GLY A 406 18.43 4.95 -8.99
N ASP A 407 19.55 5.04 -8.26
CA ASP A 407 19.99 4.01 -7.32
C ASP A 407 19.49 4.28 -5.89
N THR A 408 18.85 5.42 -5.64
CA THR A 408 18.34 5.79 -4.32
C THR A 408 16.89 5.33 -4.14
N ILE A 409 16.62 4.69 -3.02
CA ILE A 409 15.30 4.27 -2.57
C ILE A 409 14.82 5.22 -1.49
N TYR A 410 13.54 5.54 -1.56
CA TYR A 410 12.83 6.39 -0.61
C TYR A 410 11.68 5.61 0.01
N LEU A 411 11.50 5.78 1.31
CA LEU A 411 10.39 5.22 2.07
C LEU A 411 9.77 6.32 2.92
N ALA A 412 8.49 6.63 2.67
CA ALA A 412 7.73 7.63 3.42
C ALA A 412 6.54 7.00 4.13
N TRP A 413 6.18 7.56 5.29
CA TRP A 413 5.05 7.09 6.10
C TRP A 413 4.43 8.22 6.92
N THR A 414 3.18 8.04 7.33
CA THR A 414 2.54 8.90 8.34
C THR A 414 3.06 8.51 9.72
N GLN A 415 3.66 9.46 10.43
CA GLN A 415 4.18 9.29 11.79
C GLN A 415 3.31 10.04 12.77
N PRO A 416 2.66 9.39 13.75
CA PRO A 416 2.01 10.08 14.85
C PRO A 416 3.05 10.81 15.69
N ILE A 417 2.77 12.06 16.06
CA ILE A 417 3.63 12.85 16.96
C ILE A 417 3.19 12.62 18.40
N ASP A 418 1.88 12.62 18.65
CA ASP A 418 1.29 12.33 19.95
C ASP A 418 -0.06 11.62 19.76
N SER A 419 -0.10 10.33 20.08
CA SER A 419 -1.29 9.49 19.96
C SER A 419 -2.46 9.96 20.83
N LYS A 420 -2.21 10.74 21.90
CA LYS A 420 -3.26 11.28 22.77
C LYS A 420 -3.91 12.54 22.21
N VAL A 421 -3.22 13.27 21.33
CA VAL A 421 -3.66 14.57 20.80
C VAL A 421 -4.05 14.46 19.31
N GLY A 422 -3.72 13.36 18.63
CA GLY A 422 -4.06 13.15 17.22
C GLY A 422 -3.23 14.01 16.25
N PHE A 423 -2.00 14.34 16.61
CA PHE A 423 -1.07 15.01 15.70
C PHE A 423 -0.25 14.00 14.91
N SER A 424 -0.03 14.29 13.63
CA SER A 424 0.80 13.50 12.74
C SER A 424 1.77 14.37 11.93
N THR A 425 2.75 13.72 11.35
CA THR A 425 3.62 14.29 10.32
C THR A 425 3.97 13.19 9.32
N ILE A 426 4.57 13.56 8.21
CA ILE A 426 5.16 12.59 7.29
C ILE A 426 6.66 12.54 7.52
N ARG A 427 7.18 11.36 7.83
CA ARG A 427 8.62 11.08 7.84
C ARG A 427 9.02 10.37 6.57
N MET A 428 10.26 10.56 6.19
CA MET A 428 10.84 9.92 5.01
C MET A 428 12.30 9.59 5.28
N VAL A 429 12.72 8.43 4.78
CA VAL A 429 14.13 8.03 4.74
C VAL A 429 14.56 7.76 3.31
N ALA A 430 15.86 7.92 3.05
CA ALA A 430 16.49 7.50 1.83
C ALA A 430 17.68 6.60 2.14
N PHE A 431 17.95 5.67 1.25
CA PHE A 431 19.09 4.78 1.29
C PHE A 431 19.47 4.35 -0.14
N ASP A 432 20.73 4.09 -0.36
CA ASP A 432 21.20 3.63 -1.65
C ASP A 432 21.23 2.09 -1.68
N LEU A 433 21.00 1.54 -2.85
CA LEU A 433 21.27 0.13 -3.11
C LEU A 433 22.80 -0.04 -3.07
N SER A 434 23.33 -0.48 -1.95
CA SER A 434 24.72 -0.92 -1.89
C SER A 434 24.87 -2.24 -2.66
N ASP A 435 25.92 -2.31 -3.51
CA ASP A 435 26.32 -3.48 -4.27
C ASP A 435 26.52 -4.75 -3.41
#